data_a67df6058bfc31bbbc84114785e4df06
#
_entry.id   a67df6058bfc31bbbc84114785e4df06
#
_cell.length_a   1.000
_cell.length_b   1.000
_cell.length_c   1.000
_cell.angle_alpha   90.00
_cell.angle_beta   90.00
_cell.angle_gamma   90.00
#
_symmetry.space_group_name_H-M   'P 1'
#
loop_
_entity.id
_entity.type
_entity.pdbx_description
1 polymer ?
#
loop_
_entity_poly.entity_id
_entity_poly.type
_entity_poly.pdbx_seq_one_letter_code
_entity_poly.pdbx_strand_id
1 'polypeptide(L)'
;MSVRVRFVDGFVGVSDARLFHSRSVAYKCYWLARDVFGYGDESARVAYMAGWCHDAGYAFAPTQLDHAEVGGAILSDAGASFADVVRSHGDPDVLAMSDLLLIVNTADMMCGPDGVPVSFDERLSDVEARYGVGSRQAVDVGAMLSVLRRELEMRGVSVEAAERAGVERAGEVGESAESVEGAAVADATADTDVSDAEGEVDLL
;
A
#
# COMPACT_ATOMS: atom_id res chain seq x y z
N MET A 1 -16.25 -22.32 -2.27
CA MET A 1 -14.81 -22.58 -2.32
C MET A 1 -14.13 -21.42 -1.61
N SER A 2 -13.59 -21.64 -0.42
CA SER A 2 -12.93 -20.57 0.34
C SER A 2 -11.49 -20.44 -0.15
N VAL A 3 -11.16 -19.34 -0.79
CA VAL A 3 -9.77 -19.03 -1.18
C VAL A 3 -9.08 -18.49 0.06
N ARG A 4 -8.28 -19.33 0.73
CA ARG A 4 -7.35 -18.84 1.76
C ARG A 4 -6.18 -18.17 1.07
N VAL A 5 -6.19 -16.85 1.03
CA VAL A 5 -5.02 -16.08 0.64
C VAL A 5 -3.99 -16.19 1.78
N ARG A 6 -2.88 -16.89 1.53
CA ARG A 6 -1.76 -16.90 2.46
C ARG A 6 -0.95 -15.62 2.25
N PHE A 7 -1.01 -14.72 3.19
CA PHE A 7 -0.22 -13.48 3.18
C PHE A 7 1.31 -13.71 3.31
N VAL A 8 1.75 -14.93 3.59
CA VAL A 8 3.16 -15.26 3.87
C VAL A 8 4.02 -15.35 2.61
N ASP A 9 3.41 -15.62 1.44
CA ASP A 9 4.14 -15.87 0.19
C ASP A 9 3.93 -14.76 -0.87
N GLY A 10 3.42 -13.61 -0.48
CA GLY A 10 3.03 -12.53 -1.38
C GLY A 10 1.72 -12.83 -2.13
N PHE A 11 1.28 -11.89 -2.94
CA PHE A 11 0.10 -12.07 -3.77
C PHE A 11 0.45 -12.97 -4.96
N VAL A 12 -0.21 -14.13 -5.07
CA VAL A 12 -0.05 -15.00 -6.23
C VAL A 12 -0.38 -14.22 -7.52
N GLY A 13 0.55 -14.19 -8.47
CA GLY A 13 0.38 -13.44 -9.72
C GLY A 13 0.98 -12.03 -9.71
N VAL A 14 1.55 -11.58 -8.61
CA VAL A 14 2.35 -10.34 -8.52
C VAL A 14 3.83 -10.69 -8.64
N SER A 15 4.58 -9.93 -9.43
CA SER A 15 6.03 -10.15 -9.58
C SER A 15 6.80 -9.78 -8.32
N ASP A 16 8.00 -10.37 -8.12
CA ASP A 16 8.87 -10.02 -7.00
C ASP A 16 9.18 -8.51 -6.93
N ALA A 17 9.43 -7.88 -8.08
CA ALA A 17 9.66 -6.43 -8.14
C ALA A 17 8.45 -5.64 -7.62
N ARG A 18 7.23 -6.07 -7.95
CA ARG A 18 6.01 -5.45 -7.44
C ARG A 18 5.83 -5.69 -5.94
N LEU A 19 6.21 -6.85 -5.43
CA LEU A 19 6.19 -7.13 -3.99
C LEU A 19 7.19 -6.26 -3.24
N PHE A 20 8.41 -6.09 -3.77
CA PHE A 20 9.40 -5.17 -3.19
C PHE A 20 8.89 -3.72 -3.16
N HIS A 21 8.30 -3.26 -4.27
CA HIS A 21 7.67 -1.94 -4.33
C HIS A 21 6.57 -1.80 -3.27
N SER A 22 5.60 -2.73 -3.22
CA SER A 22 4.49 -2.68 -2.25
C SER A 22 4.98 -2.70 -0.80
N ARG A 23 6.04 -3.47 -0.50
CA ARG A 23 6.67 -3.48 0.81
C ARG A 23 7.26 -2.12 1.16
N SER A 24 7.98 -1.50 0.24
CA SER A 24 8.58 -0.17 0.47
C SER A 24 7.51 0.90 0.64
N VAL A 25 6.44 0.85 -0.17
CA VAL A 25 5.28 1.74 -0.02
C VAL A 25 4.62 1.55 1.35
N ALA A 26 4.45 0.31 1.82
CA ALA A 26 3.87 0.03 3.13
C ALA A 26 4.69 0.67 4.28
N TYR A 27 6.00 0.48 4.29
CA TYR A 27 6.87 1.11 5.29
C TYR A 27 6.84 2.64 5.20
N LYS A 28 6.87 3.19 4.00
CA LYS A 28 6.76 4.63 3.77
C LYS A 28 5.43 5.17 4.29
N CYS A 29 4.31 4.48 4.05
CA CYS A 29 2.99 4.83 4.61
C CYS A 29 3.01 4.87 6.14
N TYR A 30 3.60 3.87 6.78
CA TYR A 30 3.71 3.82 8.23
C TYR A 30 4.45 5.03 8.81
N TRP A 31 5.62 5.36 8.24
CA TRP A 31 6.44 6.47 8.72
C TRP A 31 5.83 7.84 8.37
N LEU A 32 5.22 7.99 7.21
CA LEU A 32 4.44 9.20 6.89
C LEU A 32 3.33 9.43 7.91
N ALA A 33 2.54 8.39 8.21
CA ALA A 33 1.46 8.49 9.18
C ALA A 33 1.97 8.91 10.57
N ARG A 34 3.06 8.31 11.05
CA ARG A 34 3.61 8.58 12.39
C ARG A 34 4.38 9.88 12.50
N ASP A 35 5.38 10.06 11.65
CA ASP A 35 6.41 11.08 11.84
C ASP A 35 6.02 12.40 11.17
N VAL A 36 5.14 12.35 10.17
CA VAL A 36 4.73 13.55 9.41
C VAL A 36 3.31 13.97 9.74
N PHE A 37 2.37 13.02 9.76
CA PHE A 37 0.96 13.31 10.07
C PHE A 37 0.64 13.19 11.58
N GLY A 38 1.55 12.70 12.40
CA GLY A 38 1.38 12.62 13.86
C GLY A 38 0.35 11.60 14.34
N TYR A 39 0.03 10.59 13.54
CA TYR A 39 -0.93 9.55 13.93
C TYR A 39 -0.33 8.55 14.91
N GLY A 40 -1.18 7.99 15.77
CA GLY A 40 -0.79 6.89 16.67
C GLY A 40 -0.53 5.58 15.91
N ASP A 41 0.06 4.61 16.63
CA ASP A 41 0.48 3.32 16.07
C ASP A 41 -0.63 2.56 15.33
N GLU A 42 -1.85 2.55 15.87
CA GLU A 42 -2.98 1.85 15.26
C GLU A 42 -3.29 2.41 13.86
N SER A 43 -3.43 3.73 13.73
CA SER A 43 -3.67 4.37 12.45
C SER A 43 -2.48 4.21 11.49
N ALA A 44 -1.25 4.22 12.00
CA ALA A 44 -0.06 3.98 11.20
C ALA A 44 0.01 2.54 10.65
N ARG A 45 -0.46 1.54 11.42
CA ARG A 45 -0.60 0.17 10.93
C ARG A 45 -1.66 0.03 9.86
N VAL A 46 -2.79 0.77 9.97
CA VAL A 46 -3.78 0.83 8.89
C VAL A 46 -3.17 1.43 7.62
N ALA A 47 -2.36 2.50 7.75
CA ALA A 47 -1.64 3.08 6.62
C ALA A 47 -0.63 2.10 6.01
N TYR A 48 0.11 1.35 6.84
CA TYR A 48 0.99 0.27 6.39
C TYR A 48 0.23 -0.77 5.56
N MET A 49 -0.90 -1.26 6.07
CA MET A 49 -1.71 -2.28 5.38
C MET A 49 -2.30 -1.75 4.07
N ALA A 50 -2.77 -0.50 4.05
CA ALA A 50 -3.24 0.12 2.82
C ALA A 50 -2.13 0.24 1.78
N GLY A 51 -0.93 0.66 2.18
CA GLY A 51 0.25 0.71 1.31
C GLY A 51 0.72 -0.68 0.85
N TRP A 52 0.66 -1.71 1.71
CA TRP A 52 0.97 -3.08 1.32
C TRP A 52 0.02 -3.61 0.25
N CYS A 53 -1.26 -3.27 0.36
CA CYS A 53 -2.32 -3.80 -0.50
C CYS A 53 -2.65 -2.90 -1.71
N HIS A 54 -2.04 -1.70 -1.87
CA HIS A 54 -2.45 -0.74 -2.89
C HIS A 54 -2.43 -1.35 -4.31
N ASP A 55 -1.43 -2.16 -4.59
CA ASP A 55 -1.20 -2.83 -5.88
C ASP A 55 -1.74 -4.28 -5.96
N ALA A 56 -2.49 -4.76 -4.95
CA ALA A 56 -2.97 -6.15 -4.89
C ALA A 56 -3.81 -6.54 -6.12
N GLY A 57 -4.50 -5.58 -6.72
CA GLY A 57 -5.34 -5.81 -7.89
C GLY A 57 -4.57 -6.24 -9.13
N TYR A 58 -3.27 -5.99 -9.25
CA TYR A 58 -2.48 -6.45 -10.40
C TYR A 58 -2.50 -7.96 -10.60
N ALA A 59 -2.70 -8.73 -9.54
CA ALA A 59 -2.82 -10.19 -9.62
C ALA A 59 -4.11 -10.66 -10.32
N PHE A 60 -5.12 -9.81 -10.43
CA PHE A 60 -6.48 -10.18 -10.82
C PHE A 60 -7.07 -9.28 -11.92
N ALA A 61 -6.51 -8.09 -12.12
CA ALA A 61 -7.02 -7.12 -13.06
C ALA A 61 -6.79 -7.56 -14.53
N PRO A 62 -7.75 -7.40 -15.42
CA PRO A 62 -7.60 -7.73 -16.84
C PRO A 62 -6.62 -6.80 -17.56
N THR A 63 -6.49 -5.55 -17.08
CA THR A 63 -5.51 -4.58 -17.56
C THR A 63 -4.83 -3.87 -16.40
N GLN A 64 -3.67 -3.27 -16.65
CA GLN A 64 -2.96 -2.50 -15.63
C GLN A 64 -3.77 -1.28 -15.13
N LEU A 65 -4.66 -0.74 -15.95
CA LEU A 65 -5.48 0.42 -15.57
C LEU A 65 -6.60 0.07 -14.58
N ASP A 66 -7.00 -1.21 -14.51
CA ASP A 66 -8.10 -1.65 -13.66
C ASP A 66 -7.65 -2.11 -12.27
N HIS A 67 -6.33 -2.12 -11.99
CA HIS A 67 -5.79 -2.73 -10.74
C HIS A 67 -6.34 -2.08 -9.48
N ALA A 68 -6.51 -0.76 -9.45
CA ALA A 68 -7.02 -0.03 -8.29
C ALA A 68 -8.47 -0.41 -7.99
N GLU A 69 -9.34 -0.41 -9.01
CA GLU A 69 -10.75 -0.79 -8.87
C GLU A 69 -10.89 -2.26 -8.44
N VAL A 70 -10.15 -3.16 -9.09
CA VAL A 70 -10.18 -4.61 -8.77
C VAL A 70 -9.64 -4.88 -7.37
N GLY A 71 -8.52 -4.25 -7.00
CA GLY A 71 -7.93 -4.36 -5.66
C GLY A 71 -8.87 -3.85 -4.58
N GLY A 72 -9.46 -2.68 -4.78
CA GLY A 72 -10.46 -2.11 -3.88
C GLY A 72 -11.71 -2.98 -3.73
N ALA A 73 -12.20 -3.60 -4.81
CA ALA A 73 -13.34 -4.51 -4.75
C ALA A 73 -13.03 -5.76 -3.91
N ILE A 74 -11.88 -6.40 -4.15
CA ILE A 74 -11.44 -7.59 -3.39
C ILE A 74 -11.30 -7.26 -1.90
N LEU A 75 -10.70 -6.13 -1.57
CA LEU A 75 -10.50 -5.69 -0.18
C LEU A 75 -11.82 -5.33 0.50
N SER A 76 -12.76 -4.73 -0.24
CA SER A 76 -14.11 -4.45 0.24
C SER A 76 -14.86 -5.74 0.60
N ASP A 77 -14.80 -6.75 -0.27
CA ASP A 77 -15.39 -8.08 -0.03
C ASP A 77 -14.75 -8.79 1.18
N ALA A 78 -13.46 -8.51 1.43
CA ALA A 78 -12.74 -9.01 2.61
C ALA A 78 -13.02 -8.18 3.89
N GLY A 79 -13.78 -7.09 3.80
CA GLY A 79 -14.12 -6.23 4.94
C GLY A 79 -12.99 -5.29 5.38
N ALA A 80 -12.01 -5.01 4.53
CA ALA A 80 -10.91 -4.10 4.84
C ALA A 80 -11.39 -2.65 4.89
N SER A 81 -11.13 -1.94 6.00
CA SER A 81 -11.56 -0.56 6.22
C SER A 81 -10.90 0.45 5.26
N PHE A 82 -9.80 0.08 4.62
CA PHE A 82 -9.05 0.90 3.67
C PHE A 82 -9.31 0.54 2.19
N ALA A 83 -10.33 -0.27 1.90
CA ALA A 83 -10.66 -0.72 0.54
C ALA A 83 -10.89 0.45 -0.44
N ASP A 84 -11.59 1.50 0.00
CA ASP A 84 -11.85 2.68 -0.83
C ASP A 84 -10.60 3.51 -1.11
N VAL A 85 -9.63 3.50 -0.19
CA VAL A 85 -8.31 4.10 -0.40
C VAL A 85 -7.57 3.38 -1.52
N VAL A 86 -7.57 2.04 -1.50
CA VAL A 86 -6.96 1.23 -2.56
C VAL A 86 -7.69 1.42 -3.89
N ARG A 87 -9.02 1.51 -3.87
CA ARG A 87 -9.81 1.78 -5.09
C ARG A 87 -9.48 3.11 -5.73
N SER A 88 -9.17 4.13 -4.93
CA SER A 88 -8.99 5.51 -5.39
C SER A 88 -7.50 5.90 -5.54
N HIS A 89 -6.55 5.00 -5.20
CA HIS A 89 -5.15 5.35 -5.34
C HIS A 89 -4.77 5.55 -6.81
N GLY A 90 -3.85 6.46 -7.05
CA GLY A 90 -3.41 6.80 -8.41
C GLY A 90 -4.38 7.68 -9.21
N ASP A 91 -5.56 8.01 -8.70
CA ASP A 91 -6.52 8.90 -9.36
C ASP A 91 -6.30 10.36 -8.92
N PRO A 92 -5.80 11.24 -9.82
CA PRO A 92 -5.59 12.66 -9.52
C PRO A 92 -6.91 13.46 -9.43
N ASP A 93 -8.02 12.93 -9.92
CA ASP A 93 -9.31 13.61 -10.02
C ASP A 93 -10.23 13.34 -8.81
N VAL A 94 -9.71 12.66 -7.77
CA VAL A 94 -10.48 12.43 -6.53
C VAL A 94 -10.92 13.75 -5.91
N LEU A 95 -12.24 13.92 -5.75
CA LEU A 95 -12.85 15.17 -5.29
C LEU A 95 -12.45 15.56 -3.85
N ALA A 96 -12.18 14.58 -3.00
CA ALA A 96 -11.79 14.80 -1.61
C ALA A 96 -10.75 13.74 -1.20
N MET A 97 -9.50 14.14 -1.14
CA MET A 97 -8.40 13.26 -0.74
C MET A 97 -8.36 13.17 0.79
N SER A 98 -8.69 11.98 1.32
CA SER A 98 -8.51 11.71 2.74
C SER A 98 -7.01 11.66 3.10
N ASP A 99 -6.67 11.86 4.38
CA ASP A 99 -5.28 11.78 4.80
C ASP A 99 -4.66 10.41 4.52
N LEU A 100 -5.42 9.33 4.69
CA LEU A 100 -4.94 7.99 4.38
C LEU A 100 -4.67 7.81 2.88
N LEU A 101 -5.53 8.32 2.01
CA LEU A 101 -5.31 8.29 0.55
C LEU A 101 -4.11 9.16 0.15
N LEU A 102 -3.96 10.33 0.76
CA LEU A 102 -2.80 11.20 0.56
C LEU A 102 -1.49 10.49 0.96
N ILE A 103 -1.49 9.82 2.11
CA ILE A 103 -0.34 9.04 2.59
C ILE A 103 0.02 7.94 1.60
N VAL A 104 -0.96 7.15 1.13
CA VAL A 104 -0.72 6.05 0.18
C VAL A 104 -0.19 6.57 -1.15
N ASN A 105 -0.84 7.58 -1.74
CA ASN A 105 -0.40 8.16 -3.00
C ASN A 105 1.00 8.82 -2.90
N THR A 106 1.28 9.50 -1.77
CA THR A 106 2.59 10.10 -1.52
C THR A 106 3.66 9.02 -1.41
N ALA A 107 3.39 7.96 -0.66
CA ALA A 107 4.32 6.85 -0.50
C ALA A 107 4.60 6.13 -1.81
N ASP A 108 3.56 5.84 -2.61
CA ASP A 108 3.71 5.21 -3.93
C ASP A 108 4.57 6.05 -4.87
N MET A 109 4.31 7.37 -4.95
CA MET A 109 5.12 8.27 -5.78
C MET A 109 6.56 8.46 -5.27
N MET A 110 6.83 8.18 -4.00
CA MET A 110 8.17 8.24 -3.39
C MET A 110 8.90 6.90 -3.32
N CYS A 111 8.35 5.84 -3.92
CA CYS A 111 8.99 4.54 -4.05
C CYS A 111 9.15 4.18 -5.52
N GLY A 112 10.37 3.84 -5.95
CA GLY A 112 10.64 3.35 -7.30
C GLY A 112 10.05 1.96 -7.55
N PRO A 113 10.04 1.48 -8.80
CA PRO A 113 9.51 0.17 -9.16
C PRO A 113 10.28 -1.00 -8.53
N ASP A 114 11.50 -0.75 -8.08
CA ASP A 114 12.38 -1.67 -7.35
C ASP A 114 12.32 -1.47 -5.82
N GLY A 115 11.43 -0.61 -5.35
CA GLY A 115 11.26 -0.27 -3.95
C GLY A 115 12.31 0.72 -3.39
N VAL A 116 13.20 1.24 -4.22
CA VAL A 116 14.17 2.26 -3.79
C VAL A 116 13.46 3.60 -3.57
N PRO A 117 13.74 4.32 -2.46
CA PRO A 117 13.20 5.65 -2.23
C PRO A 117 13.62 6.61 -3.35
N VAL A 118 12.67 7.40 -3.83
CA VAL A 118 12.87 8.44 -4.86
C VAL A 118 12.15 9.72 -4.44
N SER A 119 12.66 10.87 -4.89
CA SER A 119 11.95 12.13 -4.82
C SER A 119 10.82 12.19 -5.87
N PHE A 120 9.91 13.14 -5.74
CA PHE A 120 8.88 13.39 -6.76
C PHE A 120 9.47 13.72 -8.12
N ASP A 121 10.58 14.48 -8.16
CA ASP A 121 11.23 14.87 -9.41
C ASP A 121 11.95 13.69 -10.06
N GLU A 122 12.60 12.83 -9.27
CA GLU A 122 13.19 11.58 -9.75
C GLU A 122 12.12 10.61 -10.27
N ARG A 123 10.96 10.52 -9.60
CA ARG A 123 9.84 9.70 -10.07
C ARG A 123 9.34 10.14 -11.43
N LEU A 124 9.13 11.44 -11.65
CA LEU A 124 8.72 11.97 -12.94
C LEU A 124 9.78 11.68 -14.01
N SER A 125 11.04 11.98 -13.71
CA SER A 125 12.17 11.73 -14.62
C SER A 125 12.29 10.27 -15.05
N ASP A 126 12.09 9.31 -14.12
CA ASP A 126 12.09 7.87 -14.40
C ASP A 126 10.93 7.48 -15.35
N VAL A 127 9.74 8.01 -15.12
CA VAL A 127 8.57 7.74 -15.98
C VAL A 127 8.78 8.34 -17.38
N GLU A 128 9.30 9.55 -17.47
CA GLU A 128 9.64 10.19 -18.76
C GLU A 128 10.72 9.40 -19.51
N ALA A 129 11.73 8.89 -18.81
CA ALA A 129 12.78 8.08 -19.43
C ALA A 129 12.25 6.75 -19.99
N ARG A 130 11.28 6.12 -19.32
CA ARG A 130 10.69 4.83 -19.74
C ARG A 130 9.65 4.96 -20.83
N TYR A 131 8.80 5.98 -20.78
CA TYR A 131 7.62 6.10 -21.65
C TYR A 131 7.70 7.28 -22.63
N GLY A 132 8.64 8.19 -22.44
CA GLY A 132 8.82 9.41 -23.23
C GLY A 132 8.21 10.63 -22.56
N VAL A 133 8.85 11.78 -22.76
CA VAL A 133 8.34 13.10 -22.34
C VAL A 133 7.00 13.37 -23.03
N GLY A 134 5.99 13.77 -22.25
CA GLY A 134 4.64 14.02 -22.77
C GLY A 134 3.82 12.78 -23.09
N SER A 135 4.32 11.58 -22.75
CA SER A 135 3.50 10.37 -22.78
C SER A 135 2.32 10.49 -21.81
N ARG A 136 1.26 9.71 -22.03
CA ARG A 136 0.11 9.68 -21.12
C ARG A 136 0.56 9.39 -19.69
N GLN A 137 1.43 8.42 -19.50
CA GLN A 137 1.97 8.04 -18.19
C GLN A 137 2.72 9.21 -17.51
N ALA A 138 3.55 9.94 -18.26
CA ALA A 138 4.27 11.11 -17.71
C ALA A 138 3.30 12.25 -17.36
N VAL A 139 2.27 12.47 -18.18
CA VAL A 139 1.24 13.49 -17.92
C VAL A 139 0.43 13.11 -16.66
N ASP A 140 -0.02 11.86 -16.56
CA ASP A 140 -0.80 11.37 -15.41
C ASP A 140 0.01 11.46 -14.10
N VAL A 141 1.28 11.04 -14.11
CA VAL A 141 2.19 11.19 -12.97
C VAL A 141 2.41 12.66 -12.61
N GLY A 142 2.68 13.53 -13.59
CA GLY A 142 2.85 14.96 -13.35
C GLY A 142 1.60 15.62 -12.74
N ALA A 143 0.41 15.23 -13.18
CA ALA A 143 -0.85 15.68 -12.60
C ALA A 143 -0.97 15.21 -11.13
N MET A 144 -0.72 13.92 -10.86
CA MET A 144 -0.74 13.37 -9.50
C MET A 144 0.24 14.10 -8.59
N LEU A 145 1.50 14.29 -9.00
CA LEU A 145 2.50 14.99 -8.20
C LEU A 145 2.10 16.45 -7.89
N SER A 146 1.44 17.12 -8.84
CA SER A 146 0.90 18.46 -8.62
C SER A 146 -0.21 18.48 -7.57
N VAL A 147 -1.09 17.50 -7.62
CA VAL A 147 -2.15 17.32 -6.60
C VAL A 147 -1.53 17.03 -5.24
N LEU A 148 -0.59 16.10 -5.15
CA LEU A 148 0.06 15.72 -3.89
C LEU A 148 0.80 16.90 -3.25
N ARG A 149 1.56 17.69 -4.00
CA ARG A 149 2.24 18.90 -3.49
C ARG A 149 1.22 19.85 -2.85
N ARG A 150 0.11 20.13 -3.53
CA ARG A 150 -0.97 21.00 -3.02
C ARG A 150 -1.61 20.43 -1.76
N GLU A 151 -1.96 19.14 -1.77
CA GLU A 151 -2.63 18.48 -0.65
C GLU A 151 -1.74 18.41 0.60
N LEU A 152 -0.43 18.17 0.44
CA LEU A 152 0.56 18.21 1.52
C LEU A 152 0.67 19.63 2.08
N GLU A 153 0.81 20.64 1.21
CA GLU A 153 0.89 22.05 1.62
C GLU A 153 -0.35 22.49 2.42
N MET A 154 -1.56 22.13 1.97
CA MET A 154 -2.81 22.45 2.69
C MET A 154 -2.86 21.84 4.09
N ARG A 155 -2.13 20.76 4.35
CA ARG A 155 -1.99 20.12 5.67
C ARG A 155 -0.76 20.59 6.44
N GLY A 156 -0.02 21.57 5.93
CA GLY A 156 1.19 22.08 6.54
C GLY A 156 2.38 21.12 6.50
N VAL A 157 2.34 20.15 5.58
CA VAL A 157 3.40 19.16 5.39
C VAL A 157 4.27 19.57 4.19
N SER A 158 5.58 19.67 4.40
CA SER A 158 6.51 19.90 3.27
C SER A 158 6.84 18.58 2.56
N VAL A 159 7.09 18.67 1.25
CA VAL A 159 7.52 17.51 0.43
C VAL A 159 8.82 16.92 0.99
N GLU A 160 9.77 17.76 1.41
CA GLU A 160 11.05 17.33 1.97
C GLU A 160 10.88 16.58 3.29
N ALA A 161 9.88 16.94 4.12
CA ALA A 161 9.55 16.17 5.33
C ALA A 161 9.00 14.81 4.96
N ALA A 162 8.13 14.75 3.95
CA ALA A 162 7.61 13.50 3.43
C ALA A 162 8.71 12.62 2.81
N GLU A 163 9.65 13.19 2.05
CA GLU A 163 10.80 12.48 1.47
C GLU A 163 11.69 11.85 2.56
N ARG A 164 11.97 12.58 3.64
CA ARG A 164 12.80 12.08 4.75
C ARG A 164 12.13 11.02 5.62
N ALA A 165 10.80 10.96 5.65
CA ALA A 165 10.08 10.00 6.49
C ALA A 165 10.56 8.56 6.24
N GLY A 166 11.04 7.89 7.30
CA GLY A 166 11.50 6.51 7.27
C GLY A 166 12.89 6.25 6.67
N VAL A 167 13.54 7.25 6.03
CA VAL A 167 14.86 7.04 5.40
C VAL A 167 15.95 6.78 6.45
N GLU A 168 15.94 7.53 7.56
CA GLU A 168 16.94 7.39 8.63
C GLU A 168 16.82 6.06 9.41
N ARG A 169 15.68 5.40 9.33
CA ARG A 169 15.38 4.15 10.06
C ARG A 169 15.50 2.88 9.22
N ALA A 170 15.77 3.00 7.92
CA ALA A 170 15.99 1.83 7.07
C ALA A 170 17.16 0.95 7.53
N GLY A 171 18.12 1.52 8.30
CA GLY A 171 19.20 0.78 8.95
C GLY A 171 18.80 0.05 10.25
N GLU A 172 17.73 0.51 10.93
CA GLU A 172 17.25 -0.08 12.20
C GLU A 172 16.19 -1.16 11.99
N VAL A 173 15.55 -1.19 10.81
CA VAL A 173 14.43 -2.09 10.48
C VAL A 173 14.88 -3.55 10.28
N GLY A 174 16.19 -3.80 10.10
CA GLY A 174 16.73 -5.16 10.04
C GLY A 174 16.46 -6.00 11.30
N GLU A 175 16.41 -5.37 12.48
CA GLU A 175 16.17 -6.07 13.75
C GLU A 175 14.70 -5.95 14.25
N SER A 176 13.95 -4.90 13.86
CA SER A 176 12.59 -4.69 14.35
C SER A 176 11.49 -5.21 13.40
N ALA A 177 11.81 -5.47 12.13
CA ALA A 177 10.85 -6.05 11.18
C ALA A 177 10.44 -7.49 11.58
N GLU A 178 11.37 -8.28 12.13
CA GLU A 178 11.06 -9.59 12.70
C GLU A 178 10.06 -9.52 13.87
N SER A 179 10.05 -8.43 14.65
CA SER A 179 9.14 -8.27 15.78
C SER A 179 7.73 -7.83 15.36
N VAL A 180 7.58 -7.11 14.26
CA VAL A 180 6.26 -6.68 13.74
C VAL A 180 5.59 -7.82 12.97
N GLU A 181 6.35 -8.60 12.20
CA GLU A 181 5.86 -9.82 11.55
C GLU A 181 5.51 -10.91 12.59
N GLY A 182 6.31 -11.05 13.66
CA GLY A 182 6.04 -12.00 14.74
C GLY A 182 4.77 -11.69 15.56
N ALA A 183 4.45 -10.42 15.77
CA ALA A 183 3.26 -10.01 16.52
C ALA A 183 1.96 -10.22 15.73
N ALA A 184 2.00 -10.02 14.40
CA ALA A 184 0.84 -10.25 13.53
C ALA A 184 0.51 -11.74 13.37
N VAL A 185 1.51 -12.62 13.48
CA VAL A 185 1.33 -14.09 13.39
C VAL A 185 0.87 -14.69 14.73
N ALA A 186 1.29 -14.12 15.87
CA ALA A 186 0.94 -14.64 17.19
C ALA A 186 -0.55 -14.45 17.55
N ASP A 187 -1.18 -13.37 17.08
CA ASP A 187 -2.61 -13.10 17.35
C ASP A 187 -3.56 -13.96 16.48
N ALA A 188 -3.06 -14.49 15.35
CA ALA A 188 -3.84 -15.36 14.45
C ALA A 188 -3.87 -16.84 14.87
N THR A 189 -3.06 -17.25 15.85
CA THR A 189 -2.98 -18.65 16.29
C THR A 189 -3.66 -18.97 17.63
N ALA A 190 -4.23 -17.98 18.31
CA ALA A 190 -4.74 -18.11 19.66
C ALA A 190 -6.20 -18.62 19.77
N ASP A 191 -6.91 -18.88 18.68
CA ASP A 191 -8.30 -19.35 18.78
C ASP A 191 -8.68 -20.38 17.70
N THR A 192 -8.20 -21.62 17.85
CA THR A 192 -8.87 -22.79 17.25
C THR A 192 -8.58 -24.05 18.09
N ASP A 193 -9.19 -24.11 19.26
CA ASP A 193 -9.47 -25.41 19.89
C ASP A 193 -10.92 -25.78 19.49
N VAL A 194 -11.08 -26.48 18.38
CA VAL A 194 -12.34 -27.11 17.99
C VAL A 194 -12.19 -28.58 18.21
N SER A 195 -12.74 -29.03 19.35
CA SER A 195 -12.97 -30.41 19.67
C SER A 195 -13.70 -31.15 18.54
N ASP A 196 -13.10 -32.25 18.10
CA ASP A 196 -13.70 -33.26 17.24
C ASP A 196 -15.03 -33.78 17.89
N ALA A 197 -16.13 -33.43 17.24
CA ALA A 197 -17.41 -34.13 17.46
C ALA A 197 -17.75 -34.87 16.16
N GLU A 198 -17.39 -36.13 16.11
CA GLU A 198 -17.90 -37.10 15.14
C GLU A 198 -19.41 -37.24 15.33
N GLY A 199 -20.18 -36.77 14.36
CA GLY A 199 -21.63 -36.98 14.23
C GLY A 199 -21.92 -37.70 12.93
N GLU A 200 -22.05 -39.00 13.03
CA GLU A 200 -22.57 -39.92 12.01
C GLU A 200 -24.00 -39.48 11.66
N VAL A 201 -24.30 -39.18 10.42
CA VAL A 201 -25.67 -38.95 9.94
C VAL A 201 -25.98 -39.97 8.87
N ASP A 202 -26.87 -40.86 9.27
CA ASP A 202 -27.50 -41.91 8.47
C ASP A 202 -28.37 -41.32 7.34
N LEU A 203 -28.23 -41.86 6.15
CA LEU A 203 -29.02 -41.51 4.95
C LEU A 203 -30.25 -42.43 4.90
N LEU A 204 -31.43 -41.84 4.92
CA LEU A 204 -32.62 -42.35 4.24
C LEU A 204 -33.27 -41.24 3.43
#